data_c1c70effb751957a7cef4ed0a00346b9
#
_entry.id   c1c70effb751957a7cef4ed0a00346b9
#
_cell.length_a   1.000
_cell.length_b   1.000
_cell.length_c   1.000
_cell.angle_alpha   90.00
_cell.angle_beta   90.00
_cell.angle_gamma   90.00
#
_symmetry.space_group_name_H-M   'P 1'
#
loop_
_entity.id
_entity.type
_entity.pdbx_description
1 polymer ?
#
loop_
_entity_poly.entity_id
_entity_poly.type
_entity_poly.pdbx_seq_one_letter_code
_entity_poly.pdbx_strand_id
1 'polypeptide(L)'
;MRLVDKLKLFERQLVFMKWGTSEGYGKINYVGHDFLEFEVFDTDELEYTDKILINAQLVLEVVVKGSDIARILAEYSASLPEHNKDNVW
;
A
#
# COMPACT_ATOMS: atom_id res chain seq x y z
N MET A 1 -16.02 6.96 -14.32
CA MET A 1 -14.57 6.79 -14.06
C MET A 1 -14.25 5.32 -13.90
N ARG A 2 -13.24 4.86 -14.61
CA ARG A 2 -12.84 3.47 -14.51
C ARG A 2 -12.07 3.21 -13.22
N LEU A 3 -12.04 1.96 -12.80
CA LEU A 3 -11.32 1.58 -11.57
C LEU A 3 -9.85 2.00 -11.63
N VAL A 4 -9.18 1.75 -12.77
CA VAL A 4 -7.76 2.12 -12.89
C VAL A 4 -7.54 3.61 -12.71
N ASP A 5 -8.48 4.44 -13.19
CA ASP A 5 -8.36 5.89 -13.02
C ASP A 5 -8.48 6.27 -11.55
N LYS A 6 -9.38 5.58 -10.85
CA LYS A 6 -9.57 5.83 -9.43
C LYS A 6 -8.35 5.39 -8.63
N LEU A 7 -7.80 4.23 -8.97
CA LEU A 7 -6.64 3.68 -8.27
C LEU A 7 -5.42 4.58 -8.42
N LYS A 8 -5.28 5.27 -9.55
CA LYS A 8 -4.15 6.18 -9.75
C LYS A 8 -4.12 7.30 -8.72
N LEU A 9 -5.27 7.68 -8.19
CA LEU A 9 -5.35 8.73 -7.18
C LEU A 9 -4.70 8.31 -5.88
N PHE A 10 -4.52 7.01 -5.68
CA PHE A 10 -4.00 6.47 -4.42
C PHE A 10 -2.62 5.84 -4.58
N GLU A 11 -1.94 6.12 -5.69
CA GLU A 11 -0.58 5.64 -5.88
C GLU A 11 0.30 6.15 -4.74
N ARG A 12 1.20 5.28 -4.29
CA ARG A 12 2.20 5.55 -3.25
C ARG A 12 1.63 5.72 -1.85
N GLN A 13 0.39 5.34 -1.66
CA GLN A 13 -0.24 5.37 -0.33
C GLN A 13 -0.38 3.95 0.20
N LEU A 14 -0.30 3.81 1.52
CA LEU A 14 -0.62 2.54 2.16
C LEU A 14 -2.13 2.34 2.10
N VAL A 15 -2.54 1.20 1.61
CA VAL A 15 -3.95 0.83 1.52
C VAL A 15 -4.13 -0.62 1.95
N PHE A 16 -5.36 -0.99 2.22
CA PHE A 16 -5.73 -2.39 2.37
C PHE A 16 -6.46 -2.78 1.09
N MET A 17 -6.07 -3.90 0.49
CA MET A 17 -6.64 -4.29 -0.79
C MET A 17 -7.00 -5.75 -0.80
N LYS A 18 -8.11 -6.06 -1.48
CA LYS A 18 -8.53 -7.43 -1.75
C LYS A 18 -8.50 -7.65 -3.24
N TRP A 19 -7.87 -8.74 -3.66
CA TRP A 19 -7.81 -9.10 -5.07
C TRP A 19 -7.88 -10.61 -5.20
N GLY A 20 -8.74 -11.08 -6.12
CA GLY A 20 -8.95 -12.51 -6.27
C GLY A 20 -9.38 -13.12 -4.94
N THR A 21 -8.63 -14.10 -4.46
CA THR A 21 -8.86 -14.72 -3.16
C THR A 21 -7.85 -14.25 -2.11
N SER A 22 -7.09 -13.21 -2.44
CA SER A 22 -6.03 -12.69 -1.57
C SER A 22 -6.41 -11.34 -0.98
N GLU A 23 -5.73 -10.97 0.10
CA GLU A 23 -5.90 -9.64 0.67
C GLU A 23 -4.67 -9.26 1.47
N GLY A 24 -4.46 -7.97 1.65
CA GLY A 24 -3.33 -7.51 2.46
C GLY A 24 -3.16 -6.01 2.40
N TYR A 25 -2.30 -5.52 3.27
CA TYR A 25 -1.87 -4.14 3.28
C TYR A 25 -0.69 -3.97 2.33
N GLY A 26 -0.54 -2.78 1.80
CA GLY A 26 0.57 -2.48 0.93
C GLY A 26 0.38 -1.14 0.27
N LYS A 27 1.27 -0.81 -0.65
CA LYS A 27 1.11 0.42 -1.41
C LYS A 27 1.07 0.12 -2.90
N ILE A 28 0.27 0.90 -3.59
CA ILE A 28 0.16 0.82 -5.05
C ILE A 28 1.27 1.68 -5.61
N ASN A 29 2.29 1.05 -6.21
CA ASN A 29 3.42 1.79 -6.76
C ASN A 29 3.11 2.36 -8.13
N TYR A 30 2.30 1.65 -8.90
CA TYR A 30 2.05 2.03 -10.28
C TYR A 30 0.72 1.43 -10.74
N VAL A 31 -0.05 2.19 -11.47
CA VAL A 31 -1.30 1.71 -12.07
C VAL A 31 -1.18 1.85 -13.58
N GLY A 32 -1.17 0.72 -14.27
CA GLY A 32 -1.14 0.69 -15.72
C GLY A 32 -2.53 0.64 -16.30
N HIS A 33 -2.59 0.29 -17.59
CA HIS A 33 -3.86 0.25 -18.31
C HIS A 33 -4.75 -0.88 -17.82
N ASP A 34 -4.17 -2.05 -17.56
CA ASP A 34 -4.92 -3.24 -17.17
C ASP A 34 -4.29 -3.98 -15.98
N PHE A 35 -3.22 -3.44 -15.41
CA PHE A 35 -2.57 -4.05 -14.26
C PHE A 35 -2.07 -2.97 -13.31
N LEU A 36 -1.73 -3.39 -12.11
CA LEU A 36 -1.08 -2.49 -11.16
C LEU A 36 0.07 -3.22 -10.48
N GLU A 37 1.02 -2.46 -9.98
CA GLU A 37 2.11 -2.99 -9.18
C GLU A 37 1.81 -2.68 -7.72
N PHE A 38 1.74 -3.72 -6.91
CA PHE A 38 1.41 -3.61 -5.50
C PHE A 38 2.58 -4.12 -4.67
N GLU A 39 3.02 -3.31 -3.73
CA GLU A 39 4.09 -3.70 -2.84
C GLU A 39 3.48 -4.06 -1.49
N VAL A 40 3.57 -5.34 -1.15
CA VAL A 40 2.94 -5.90 0.05
C VAL A 40 3.66 -5.40 1.30
N PHE A 41 2.89 -5.00 2.29
CA PHE A 41 3.41 -4.55 3.57
C PHE A 41 3.13 -5.60 4.64
N ASP A 42 4.18 -6.06 5.31
CA ASP A 42 4.07 -7.01 6.41
C ASP A 42 3.81 -6.22 7.70
N THR A 43 2.63 -6.38 8.26
CA THR A 43 2.24 -5.60 9.45
C THR A 43 2.91 -6.09 10.73
N ASP A 44 3.41 -7.31 10.73
CA ASP A 44 4.13 -7.84 11.90
C ASP A 44 5.56 -7.35 11.94
N GLU A 45 6.23 -7.37 10.79
CA GLU A 45 7.62 -6.93 10.68
C GLU A 45 7.73 -5.44 10.38
N LEU A 46 6.62 -4.80 10.04
CA LEU A 46 6.56 -3.39 9.68
C LEU A 46 7.51 -3.04 8.55
N GLU A 47 7.46 -3.84 7.49
CA GLU A 47 8.31 -3.62 6.31
C GLU A 47 7.62 -4.08 5.05
N TYR A 48 8.03 -3.48 3.92
CA TYR A 48 7.56 -3.92 2.62
C TYR A 48 8.33 -5.16 2.22
N THR A 49 7.63 -6.15 1.67
CA THR A 49 8.24 -7.43 1.37
C THR A 49 8.28 -7.73 -0.12
N ASP A 50 7.12 -7.90 -0.74
CA ASP A 50 7.04 -8.37 -2.13
C ASP A 50 6.43 -7.33 -3.03
N LYS A 51 6.93 -7.26 -4.27
CA LYS A 51 6.28 -6.49 -5.31
C LYS A 51 5.58 -7.47 -6.23
N ILE A 52 4.29 -7.29 -6.42
CA ILE A 52 3.51 -8.18 -7.26
C ILE A 52 2.74 -7.38 -8.29
N LEU A 53 2.51 -7.99 -9.44
CA LEU A 53 1.69 -7.40 -10.49
C LEU A 53 0.32 -8.05 -10.43
N ILE A 54 -0.70 -7.23 -10.37
CA ILE A 54 -2.07 -7.69 -10.23
C ILE A 54 -2.89 -7.19 -11.40
N ASN A 55 -3.63 -8.11 -12.04
CA ASN A 55 -4.60 -7.70 -13.06
C ASN A 55 -5.64 -6.81 -12.38
N ALA A 56 -5.84 -5.62 -12.90
CA ALA A 56 -6.73 -4.64 -12.28
C ALA A 56 -8.16 -5.18 -12.14
N GLN A 57 -8.57 -6.09 -13.03
CA GLN A 57 -9.92 -6.65 -12.96
C GLN A 57 -10.11 -7.57 -11.78
N LEU A 58 -9.03 -8.02 -11.14
CA LEU A 58 -9.12 -8.88 -9.96
C LEU A 58 -9.28 -8.08 -8.67
N VAL A 59 -9.12 -6.78 -8.72
CA VAL A 59 -9.26 -5.94 -7.53
C VAL A 59 -10.72 -5.86 -7.14
N LEU A 60 -11.01 -6.25 -5.91
CA LEU A 60 -12.37 -6.31 -5.40
C LEU A 60 -12.70 -5.16 -4.46
N GLU A 61 -11.71 -4.74 -3.68
CA GLU A 61 -11.93 -3.72 -2.67
C GLU A 61 -10.61 -3.03 -2.35
N VAL A 62 -10.65 -1.72 -2.17
CA VAL A 62 -9.48 -0.94 -1.72
C VAL A 62 -9.95 -0.03 -0.61
N VAL A 63 -9.35 -0.17 0.58
CA VAL A 63 -9.61 0.71 1.70
C VAL A 63 -8.42 1.67 1.79
N VAL A 64 -8.70 2.96 1.58
CA VAL A 64 -7.64 3.96 1.47
C VAL A 64 -7.45 4.76 2.74
N LYS A 65 -8.34 4.57 3.73
CA LYS A 65 -8.32 5.36 4.94
C LYS A 65 -9.15 4.64 6.00
N GLY A 66 -8.70 4.72 7.25
CA GLY A 66 -9.40 4.09 8.34
C GLY A 66 -8.51 3.97 9.55
N SER A 67 -9.08 3.53 10.68
CA SER A 67 -8.35 3.46 11.94
C SER A 67 -7.20 2.46 11.88
N ASP A 68 -7.40 1.34 11.21
CA ASP A 68 -6.33 0.34 11.11
C ASP A 68 -5.16 0.86 10.29
N ILE A 69 -5.44 1.52 9.17
CA ILE A 69 -4.38 2.10 8.34
C ILE A 69 -3.64 3.17 9.11
N ALA A 70 -4.37 4.02 9.82
CA ALA A 70 -3.75 5.08 10.62
C ALA A 70 -2.85 4.50 11.69
N ARG A 71 -3.28 3.43 12.35
CA ARG A 71 -2.48 2.76 13.38
C ARG A 71 -1.20 2.17 12.79
N ILE A 72 -1.32 1.49 11.65
CA ILE A 72 -0.17 0.88 11.00
C ILE A 72 0.83 1.94 10.57
N LEU A 73 0.36 3.05 10.01
CA LEU A 73 1.24 4.14 9.61
C LEU A 73 1.97 4.73 10.82
N ALA A 74 1.27 4.88 11.94
CA ALA A 74 1.89 5.41 13.16
C ALA A 74 2.97 4.45 13.68
N GLU A 75 2.69 3.15 13.68
CA GLU A 75 3.66 2.15 14.12
C GLU A 75 4.87 2.10 13.21
N TYR A 76 4.63 2.18 11.91
CA TYR A 76 5.72 2.17 10.94
C TYR A 76 6.62 3.39 11.11
N SER A 77 6.02 4.56 11.25
CA SER A 77 6.79 5.79 11.45
C SER A 77 7.62 5.72 12.72
N ALA A 78 7.06 5.17 13.78
CA ALA A 78 7.77 5.06 15.06
C ALA A 78 8.92 4.06 14.98
N SER A 79 8.85 3.09 14.07
CA SER A 79 9.89 2.07 13.95
C SER A 79 11.06 2.49 13.06
N LEU A 80 10.91 3.59 12.30
CA LEU A 80 11.97 4.03 11.40
C LEU A 80 13.12 4.65 12.18
N PRO A 81 14.36 4.51 11.68
CA PRO A 81 15.50 5.15 12.32
C PRO A 81 15.36 6.66 12.36
N GLU A 82 15.94 7.28 13.38
CA GLU A 82 15.84 8.71 13.55
C GLU A 82 16.59 9.51 12.50
N HIS A 83 17.31 8.99 11.86
CA HIS A 83 18.05 9.69 10.86
C HIS A 83 17.65 11.07 10.63
N ASN A 84 17.31 10.48 11.00
CA ASN A 84 17.11 11.11 10.56
C ASN A 84 17.02 12.28 10.93
N LYS A 85 16.79 12.40 11.22
CA LYS A 85 16.60 13.50 11.45
C LYS A 85 17.59 14.26 11.78
N ASP A 86 17.73 13.28 12.08
CA ASP A 86 18.43 13.76 12.17
C ASP A 86 19.30 14.06 12.18
N ASN A 87 19.44 13.81 12.21
CA ASN A 87 20.17 13.98 12.12
C ASN A 87 20.69 14.62 11.81
N VAL A 88 20.56 14.72 11.93
CA VAL A 88 20.89 15.29 11.57
C VAL A 88 21.48 16.08 11.44
N TRP A 89 21.70 16.33 11.55
CA TRP A 89 22.13 16.96 11.33
C TRP A 89 22.38 17.41 11.10
#